data_03a9c661844e57b0daa0a109b3719d2c
#
_entry.id   03a9c661844e57b0daa0a109b3719d2c
#
_cell.length_a   1.000
_cell.length_b   1.000
_cell.length_c   1.000
_cell.angle_alpha   90.00
_cell.angle_beta   90.00
_cell.angle_gamma   90.00
#
_symmetry.space_group_name_H-M   'P 1'
#
loop_
_entity.id
_entity.type
_entity.pdbx_description
1 polymer ?
#
loop_
_entity_poly.entity_id
_entity_poly.type
_entity_poly.pdbx_seq_one_letter_code
_entity_poly.pdbx_strand_id
1 'polypeptide(L)'
;MANSKSAEKRIDINKRNQLQNKYYKTSVRTLTKLFFKYLELYKTSKNPDDKQKLNEILSSAYSMMDKGTKKKIFHKNTAARKKAKLAAYLKEV
;
A
#
# COMPACT_ATOMS: atom_id res chain seq x y z
N MET A 1 30.15 -27.72 4.99
CA MET A 1 29.37 -28.44 3.98
C MET A 1 28.65 -27.47 3.04
N ALA A 2 28.66 -27.77 1.74
CA ALA A 2 28.04 -26.91 0.75
C ALA A 2 26.54 -26.70 0.99
N ASN A 3 25.83 -27.74 1.45
CA ASN A 3 24.39 -27.68 1.69
C ASN A 3 24.02 -26.71 2.82
N SER A 4 24.89 -26.62 3.86
CA SER A 4 24.66 -25.70 4.98
C SER A 4 24.73 -24.24 4.56
N LYS A 5 25.71 -23.88 3.74
CA LYS A 5 25.88 -22.52 3.26
C LYS A 5 24.73 -22.10 2.34
N SER A 6 24.27 -23.00 1.46
CA SER A 6 23.12 -22.75 0.59
C SER A 6 21.84 -22.58 1.39
N ALA A 7 21.65 -23.40 2.44
CA ALA A 7 20.49 -23.30 3.33
C ALA A 7 20.50 -21.98 4.11
N GLU A 8 21.66 -21.58 4.63
CA GLU A 8 21.81 -20.29 5.34
C GLU A 8 21.47 -19.12 4.44
N LYS A 9 22.00 -19.11 3.21
CA LYS A 9 21.72 -18.06 2.24
C LYS A 9 20.23 -17.98 1.91
N ARG A 10 19.57 -19.14 1.76
CA ARG A 10 18.14 -19.19 1.48
C ARG A 10 17.32 -18.67 2.65
N ILE A 11 17.71 -18.97 3.88
CA ILE A 11 17.06 -18.47 5.08
C ILE A 11 17.17 -16.93 5.14
N ASP A 12 18.35 -16.38 4.85
CA ASP A 12 18.56 -14.93 4.84
C ASP A 12 17.72 -14.25 3.77
N ILE A 13 17.64 -14.81 2.57
CA ILE A 13 16.82 -14.29 1.49
C ILE A 13 15.35 -14.33 1.89
N ASN A 14 14.88 -15.42 2.49
CA ASN A 14 13.48 -15.56 2.92
C ASN A 14 13.13 -14.55 4.01
N LYS A 15 14.02 -14.31 4.96
CA LYS A 15 13.83 -13.30 6.01
C LYS A 15 13.72 -11.90 5.40
N ARG A 16 14.59 -11.56 4.47
CA ARG A 16 14.58 -10.27 3.79
C ARG A 16 13.28 -10.08 3.00
N ASN A 17 12.83 -11.11 2.28
CA ASN A 17 11.59 -11.07 1.52
C ASN A 17 10.39 -10.91 2.45
N GLN A 18 10.38 -11.61 3.58
CA GLN A 18 9.33 -11.53 4.56
C GLN A 18 9.20 -10.14 5.16
N LEU A 19 10.34 -9.52 5.50
CA LEU A 19 10.37 -8.15 6.02
C LEU A 19 9.89 -7.16 4.96
N GLN A 20 10.29 -7.33 3.71
CA GLN A 20 9.86 -6.48 2.60
C GLN A 20 8.36 -6.61 2.37
N ASN A 21 7.83 -7.83 2.37
CA ASN A 21 6.40 -8.08 2.21
C ASN A 21 5.60 -7.39 3.32
N LYS A 22 6.07 -7.52 4.55
CA LYS A 22 5.45 -6.90 5.71
C LYS A 22 5.45 -5.37 5.59
N TYR A 23 6.57 -4.81 5.14
CA TYR A 23 6.70 -3.35 4.93
C TYR A 23 5.65 -2.85 3.95
N TYR A 24 5.53 -3.47 2.78
CA TYR A 24 4.57 -3.04 1.76
C TYR A 24 3.13 -3.20 2.22
N LYS A 25 2.79 -4.33 2.82
CA LYS A 25 1.44 -4.59 3.31
C LYS A 25 1.04 -3.63 4.42
N THR A 26 1.94 -3.36 5.36
CA THR A 26 1.71 -2.43 6.46
C THR A 26 1.56 -1.01 5.94
N SER A 27 2.41 -0.59 5.00
CA SER A 27 2.36 0.75 4.41
C SER A 27 1.04 1.01 3.69
N VAL A 28 0.58 0.05 2.89
CA VAL A 28 -0.71 0.16 2.18
C VAL A 28 -1.86 0.25 3.18
N ARG A 29 -1.83 -0.58 4.23
CA ARG A 29 -2.86 -0.55 5.27
C ARG A 29 -2.90 0.79 5.99
N THR A 30 -1.74 1.32 6.37
CA THR A 30 -1.62 2.61 7.05
C THR A 30 -2.14 3.74 6.18
N LEU A 31 -1.73 3.77 4.91
CA LEU A 31 -2.18 4.79 3.96
C LEU A 31 -3.68 4.71 3.71
N THR A 32 -4.24 3.50 3.64
CA THR A 32 -5.68 3.32 3.48
C THR A 32 -6.45 3.85 4.68
N LYS A 33 -5.96 3.60 5.89
CA LYS A 33 -6.58 4.14 7.12
C LYS A 33 -6.52 5.65 7.16
N LEU A 34 -5.39 6.23 6.78
CA LEU A 34 -5.24 7.69 6.69
C LEU A 34 -6.18 8.27 5.65
N PHE A 35 -6.32 7.60 4.51
CA PHE A 35 -7.24 8.03 3.46
C PHE A 35 -8.68 8.14 3.99
N PHE A 36 -9.17 7.12 4.68
CA PHE A 36 -10.52 7.14 5.23
C PHE A 36 -10.67 8.20 6.31
N LYS A 37 -9.65 8.40 7.14
CA LYS A 37 -9.67 9.44 8.16
C LYS A 37 -9.84 10.82 7.56
N TYR A 38 -9.03 11.16 6.55
CA TYR A 38 -9.12 12.45 5.88
C TYR A 38 -10.37 12.57 5.01
N LEU A 39 -10.88 11.46 4.49
CA LEU A 39 -12.14 11.44 3.76
C LEU A 39 -13.30 11.89 4.66
N GLU A 40 -13.37 11.36 5.89
CA GLU A 40 -14.38 11.77 6.85
C GLU A 40 -14.23 13.24 7.25
N LEU A 41 -13.00 13.70 7.46
CA LEU A 41 -12.73 15.11 7.75
C LEU A 41 -13.18 16.00 6.59
N TYR A 42 -12.91 15.61 5.36
CA TYR A 42 -13.32 16.38 4.18
C TYR A 42 -14.83 16.42 4.01
N LYS A 43 -15.52 15.33 4.31
CA LYS A 43 -16.99 15.30 4.22
C LYS A 43 -17.65 16.33 5.11
N THR A 44 -17.06 16.61 6.28
CA THR A 44 -17.61 17.57 7.24
C THR A 44 -17.12 18.99 6.98
N SER A 45 -15.81 19.17 6.72
CA SER A 45 -15.20 20.49 6.58
C SER A 45 -15.30 21.06 5.17
N LYS A 46 -15.27 20.20 4.16
CA LYS A 46 -15.21 20.55 2.73
C LYS A 46 -14.10 21.55 2.41
N ASN A 47 -13.01 21.49 3.19
CA ASN A 47 -11.86 22.34 3.03
C ASN A 47 -10.99 21.85 1.87
N PRO A 48 -10.62 22.72 0.90
CA PRO A 48 -9.74 22.31 -0.22
C PRO A 48 -8.41 21.72 0.21
N ASP A 49 -7.87 22.15 1.36
CA ASP A 49 -6.62 21.61 1.90
C ASP A 49 -6.76 20.14 2.26
N ASP A 50 -7.89 19.74 2.82
CA ASP A 50 -8.17 18.35 3.16
C ASP A 50 -8.28 17.49 1.90
N LYS A 51 -8.87 18.04 0.83
CA LYS A 51 -8.96 17.36 -0.46
C LYS A 51 -7.58 17.13 -1.07
N GLN A 52 -6.70 18.13 -0.95
CA GLN A 52 -5.33 18.01 -1.43
C GLN A 52 -4.58 16.91 -0.69
N LYS A 53 -4.75 16.83 0.64
CA LYS A 53 -4.17 15.75 1.44
C LYS A 53 -4.71 14.39 1.02
N LEU A 54 -6.01 14.29 0.74
CA LEU A 54 -6.61 13.05 0.23
C LEU A 54 -5.95 12.61 -1.06
N ASN A 55 -5.75 13.54 -2.00
CA ASN A 55 -5.10 13.23 -3.27
C ASN A 55 -3.66 12.78 -3.07
N GLU A 56 -2.92 13.40 -2.16
CA GLU A 56 -1.55 13.02 -1.84
C GLU A 56 -1.49 11.62 -1.24
N ILE A 57 -2.37 11.32 -0.29
CA ILE A 57 -2.44 10.00 0.33
C ILE A 57 -2.81 8.93 -0.70
N LEU A 58 -3.77 9.24 -1.56
CA LEU A 58 -4.19 8.32 -2.62
C LEU A 58 -3.05 8.02 -3.57
N SER A 59 -2.29 9.05 -3.97
CA SER A 59 -1.12 8.90 -4.85
C SER A 59 -0.05 8.03 -4.19
N SER A 60 0.21 8.24 -2.89
CA SER A 60 1.17 7.44 -2.14
C SER A 60 0.73 5.98 -2.04
N ALA A 61 -0.56 5.75 -1.78
CA ALA A 61 -1.10 4.40 -1.71
C ALA A 61 -1.00 3.69 -3.06
N TYR A 62 -1.30 4.39 -4.16
CA TYR A 62 -1.16 3.84 -5.51
C TYR A 62 0.29 3.47 -5.81
N SER A 63 1.22 4.36 -5.45
CA SER A 63 2.65 4.11 -5.66
C SER A 63 3.10 2.85 -4.93
N MET A 64 2.69 2.69 -3.67
CA MET A 64 3.05 1.50 -2.88
C MET A 64 2.43 0.22 -3.46
N MET A 65 1.17 0.29 -3.89
CA MET A 65 0.51 -0.87 -4.51
C MET A 65 1.17 -1.26 -5.84
N ASP A 66 1.56 -0.28 -6.65
CA ASP A 66 2.23 -0.54 -7.92
C ASP A 66 3.60 -1.16 -7.71
N LYS A 67 4.38 -0.62 -6.78
CA LYS A 67 5.70 -1.16 -6.44
C LYS A 67 5.58 -2.57 -5.88
N GLY A 68 4.61 -2.80 -5.00
CA GLY A 68 4.34 -4.12 -4.42
C GLY A 68 3.91 -5.13 -5.47
N THR A 69 3.15 -4.70 -6.46
CA THR A 69 2.73 -5.57 -7.57
C THR A 69 3.94 -5.96 -8.45
N LYS A 70 4.83 -5.01 -8.73
CA LYS A 70 6.07 -5.29 -9.47
C LYS A 70 6.94 -6.31 -8.74
N LYS A 71 6.96 -6.25 -7.42
CA LYS A 71 7.73 -7.20 -6.59
C LYS A 71 6.97 -8.49 -6.31
N LYS A 72 5.78 -8.65 -6.88
CA LYS A 72 4.92 -9.83 -6.71
C LYS A 72 4.44 -10.04 -5.27
N ILE A 73 4.41 -8.96 -4.48
CA ILE A 73 3.85 -8.97 -3.12
C ILE A 73 2.33 -8.93 -3.18
N PHE A 74 1.80 -8.10 -4.07
CA PHE A 74 0.36 -8.00 -4.33
C PHE A 74 0.01 -8.60 -5.68
N HIS A 75 -1.12 -9.28 -5.75
CA HIS A 75 -1.64 -9.75 -7.02
C HIS A 75 -2.17 -8.56 -7.83
N LYS A 76 -1.90 -8.55 -9.12
CA LYS A 76 -2.31 -7.49 -10.06
C LYS A 76 -3.79 -7.13 -9.93
N ASN A 77 -4.66 -8.13 -9.91
CA ASN A 77 -6.10 -7.92 -9.83
C ASN A 77 -6.53 -7.36 -8.48
N THR A 78 -5.93 -7.82 -7.39
CA THR A 78 -6.22 -7.34 -6.05
C THR A 78 -5.84 -5.86 -5.93
N ALA A 79 -4.66 -5.48 -6.42
CA ALA A 79 -4.21 -4.09 -6.41
C ALA A 79 -5.15 -3.20 -7.24
N ALA A 80 -5.55 -3.66 -8.43
CA ALA A 80 -6.47 -2.92 -9.29
C ALA A 80 -7.81 -2.69 -8.61
N ARG A 81 -8.36 -3.69 -7.93
CA ARG A 81 -9.62 -3.56 -7.20
C ARG A 81 -9.52 -2.55 -6.06
N LYS A 82 -8.45 -2.58 -5.29
CA LYS A 82 -8.23 -1.64 -4.19
C LYS A 82 -8.10 -0.21 -4.69
N LYS A 83 -7.36 0.00 -5.78
CA LYS A 83 -7.22 1.32 -6.41
C LYS A 83 -8.58 1.84 -6.86
N ALA A 84 -9.34 1.02 -7.56
CA ALA A 84 -10.66 1.40 -8.07
C ALA A 84 -11.61 1.76 -6.92
N LYS A 85 -11.58 1.00 -5.84
CA LYS A 85 -12.42 1.24 -4.67
C LYS A 85 -12.09 2.58 -4.00
N LEU A 86 -10.80 2.87 -3.80
CA LEU A 86 -10.37 4.13 -3.20
C LEU A 86 -10.74 5.32 -4.09
N ALA A 87 -10.54 5.19 -5.40
CA ALA A 87 -10.91 6.24 -6.35
C ALA A 87 -12.42 6.50 -6.35
N ALA A 88 -13.23 5.45 -6.23
CA ALA A 88 -14.68 5.58 -6.16
C ALA A 88 -15.11 6.35 -4.92
N TYR A 89 -14.52 6.07 -3.77
CA TYR A 89 -14.80 6.82 -2.54
C TYR A 89 -14.46 8.30 -2.69
N LEU A 90 -13.37 8.62 -3.35
CA LEU A 90 -12.97 10.01 -3.55
C LEU A 90 -13.94 10.73 -4.49
N LYS A 91 -14.49 10.04 -5.48
CA LYS A 91 -15.47 10.62 -6.40
C LYS A 91 -16.79 10.97 -5.73
N GLU A 92 -17.17 10.25 -4.69
CA GLU A 92 -18.43 10.47 -3.98
C GLU A 92 -18.44 11.76 -3.16
N VAL A 93 -17.30 12.32 -2.89
CA VAL A 93 -17.17 13.58 -2.15
C VAL A 93 -16.74 14.70 -3.08
#